data_5ef46d5c79e9b7c3d284c9afbb413077
#
_entry.id   5ef46d5c79e9b7c3d284c9afbb413077
#
_cell.length_a   1.000
_cell.length_b   1.000
_cell.length_c   1.000
_cell.angle_alpha   90.00
_cell.angle_beta   90.00
_cell.angle_gamma   90.00
#
_symmetry.space_group_name_H-M   'P 1'
#
loop_
_entity.id
_entity.type
_entity.pdbx_description
1 polymer ?
#
loop_
_entity_poly.entity_id
_entity_poly.type
_entity_poly.pdbx_seq_one_letter_code
_entity_poly.pdbx_strand_id
1 'polypeptide(L)'
;MGFIFRRNLYVLKTYIDLETAVLDKTQLDPLTYRDAMSRLAGHVHIVTAAHEGVRRGVTITAACSVSDDPATLLVCLNGANPRNDIFSESGSFALNLLGAEQLDLAHVFSGKNHVDPSERFSHGTWGELKTGAPILNEAVAAFDCRLIDIKTVATHIVLFGQVVAVTLGQQKPALVYLDRDYRTL
;
A
#
# COMPACT_ATOMS: atom_id res chain seq x y z
N MET A 1 -34.75 -32.15 30.93
CA MET A 1 -34.82 -30.76 31.38
C MET A 1 -33.65 -30.04 30.67
N GLY A 2 -33.93 -29.59 29.42
CA GLY A 2 -32.93 -29.03 28.53
C GLY A 2 -33.01 -27.52 28.51
N PHE A 3 -31.93 -26.83 28.86
CA PHE A 3 -31.81 -25.38 28.76
C PHE A 3 -31.33 -25.03 27.35
N ILE A 4 -32.24 -24.45 26.57
CA ILE A 4 -31.93 -23.87 25.25
C ILE A 4 -31.43 -22.43 25.49
N PHE A 5 -30.12 -22.21 25.33
CA PHE A 5 -29.57 -20.86 25.25
C PHE A 5 -29.90 -20.25 23.88
N ARG A 6 -30.94 -19.43 23.84
CA ARG A 6 -31.17 -18.52 22.71
C ARG A 6 -30.11 -17.40 22.78
N ARG A 7 -29.11 -17.43 21.89
CA ARG A 7 -28.28 -16.27 21.60
C ARG A 7 -29.13 -15.26 20.83
N ASN A 8 -29.53 -14.18 21.49
CA ASN A 8 -30.07 -13.00 20.84
C ASN A 8 -28.94 -12.30 20.09
N LEU A 9 -28.84 -12.57 18.79
CA LEU A 9 -27.98 -11.82 17.87
C LEU A 9 -28.76 -10.58 17.40
N TYR A 10 -28.76 -9.51 18.18
CA TYR A 10 -29.06 -8.18 17.67
C TYR A 10 -27.83 -7.66 16.92
N VAL A 11 -27.63 -8.14 15.71
CA VAL A 11 -26.76 -7.44 14.74
C VAL A 11 -27.59 -6.26 14.25
N LEU A 12 -27.36 -5.09 14.81
CA LEU A 12 -27.74 -3.83 14.19
C LEU A 12 -26.95 -3.70 12.90
N LYS A 13 -27.52 -4.27 11.83
CA LYS A 13 -27.06 -4.10 10.46
C LYS A 13 -27.49 -2.71 10.01
N THR A 14 -26.83 -1.67 10.51
CA THR A 14 -26.85 -0.38 9.84
C THR A 14 -26.01 -0.54 8.59
N TYR A 15 -26.61 -1.02 7.51
CA TYR A 15 -26.04 -0.88 6.18
C TYR A 15 -26.01 0.61 5.88
N ILE A 16 -24.88 1.26 6.12
CA ILE A 16 -24.55 2.45 5.36
C ILE A 16 -24.33 1.93 3.95
N ASP A 17 -25.22 2.31 3.05
CA ASP A 17 -25.09 1.97 1.63
C ASP A 17 -23.90 2.76 1.08
N LEU A 18 -22.71 2.11 1.12
CA LEU A 18 -21.44 2.73 0.73
C LEU A 18 -21.25 2.79 -0.79
N GLU A 19 -22.22 2.27 -1.57
CA GLU A 19 -22.10 2.31 -3.04
C GLU A 19 -22.19 3.72 -3.62
N THR A 20 -22.60 4.72 -2.87
CA THR A 20 -22.77 6.10 -3.36
C THR A 20 -22.53 7.18 -2.32
N ALA A 21 -21.60 6.98 -1.37
CA ALA A 21 -21.18 8.08 -0.51
C ALA A 21 -20.48 9.14 -1.38
N VAL A 22 -21.24 10.08 -1.91
CA VAL A 22 -20.70 11.28 -2.52
C VAL A 22 -20.01 12.06 -1.41
N LEU A 23 -18.69 12.12 -1.43
CA LEU A 23 -17.92 12.92 -0.50
C LEU A 23 -18.14 14.39 -0.83
N ASP A 24 -18.86 15.10 0.02
CA ASP A 24 -19.01 16.55 -0.12
C ASP A 24 -17.65 17.24 0.01
N LYS A 25 -17.46 18.29 -0.79
CA LYS A 25 -16.30 19.15 -0.63
C LYS A 25 -16.38 19.81 0.75
N THR A 26 -15.44 19.45 1.63
CA THR A 26 -15.32 20.13 2.93
C THR A 26 -14.82 21.54 2.72
N GLN A 27 -15.11 22.45 3.66
CA GLN A 27 -14.51 23.79 3.67
C GLN A 27 -13.08 23.80 4.25
N LEU A 28 -12.54 22.62 4.54
CA LEU A 28 -11.18 22.47 5.02
C LEU A 28 -10.17 22.88 3.93
N ASP A 29 -9.29 23.81 4.27
CA ASP A 29 -8.20 24.19 3.39
C ASP A 29 -7.25 23.00 3.13
N PRO A 30 -7.01 22.66 1.87
CA PRO A 30 -6.14 21.51 1.52
C PRO A 30 -4.70 21.65 2.05
N LEU A 31 -4.18 22.87 2.22
CA LEU A 31 -2.84 23.07 2.77
C LEU A 31 -2.81 22.74 4.25
N THR A 32 -3.79 23.22 5.01
CA THR A 32 -3.95 22.88 6.43
C THR A 32 -4.05 21.37 6.65
N TYR A 33 -4.82 20.66 5.81
CA TYR A 33 -4.89 19.20 5.87
C TYR A 33 -3.52 18.55 5.62
N ARG A 34 -2.81 18.99 4.56
CA ARG A 34 -1.48 18.44 4.23
C ARG A 34 -0.44 18.76 5.31
N ASP A 35 -0.54 19.91 5.96
CA ASP A 35 0.34 20.28 7.06
C ASP A 35 0.10 19.39 8.28
N ALA A 36 -1.15 19.11 8.60
CA ALA A 36 -1.48 18.17 9.67
C ALA A 36 -1.01 16.75 9.34
N MET A 37 -1.26 16.26 8.11
CA MET A 37 -0.82 14.93 7.68
C MET A 37 0.70 14.79 7.60
N SER A 38 1.45 15.86 7.34
CA SER A 38 2.91 15.79 7.31
C SER A 38 3.53 15.42 8.67
N ARG A 39 2.79 15.64 9.78
CA ARG A 39 3.21 15.27 11.14
C ARG A 39 2.96 13.81 11.49
N LEU A 40 2.30 13.06 10.61
CA LEU A 40 2.12 11.62 10.76
C LEU A 40 3.34 10.91 10.17
N ALA A 41 4.17 10.30 11.03
CA ALA A 41 5.28 9.50 10.58
C ALA A 41 4.78 8.26 9.84
N GLY A 42 5.23 8.06 8.60
CA GLY A 42 4.90 6.88 7.80
C GLY A 42 6.16 6.15 7.37
N HIS A 43 6.19 4.83 7.56
CA HIS A 43 7.25 4.00 6.96
C HIS A 43 7.19 4.13 5.43
N VAL A 44 8.33 4.26 4.79
CA VAL A 44 8.41 4.37 3.33
C VAL A 44 8.43 2.98 2.71
N HIS A 45 7.58 2.78 1.73
CA HIS A 45 7.43 1.50 1.03
C HIS A 45 7.52 1.71 -0.48
N ILE A 46 7.86 0.65 -1.20
CA ILE A 46 7.61 0.54 -2.63
C ILE A 46 6.54 -0.53 -2.84
N VAL A 47 5.38 -0.13 -3.35
CA VAL A 47 4.36 -1.07 -3.82
C VAL A 47 4.64 -1.40 -5.28
N THR A 48 4.58 -2.68 -5.64
CA THR A 48 4.96 -3.18 -6.97
C THR A 48 3.90 -4.12 -7.52
N ALA A 49 3.76 -4.16 -8.83
CA ALA A 49 2.95 -5.13 -9.57
C ALA A 49 3.63 -5.47 -10.89
N ALA A 50 3.26 -6.62 -11.47
CA ALA A 50 3.67 -7.04 -12.80
C ALA A 50 2.48 -7.62 -13.56
N HIS A 51 2.32 -7.23 -14.82
CA HIS A 51 1.28 -7.73 -15.71
C HIS A 51 1.77 -7.72 -17.15
N GLU A 52 1.60 -8.82 -17.88
CA GLU A 52 1.97 -8.97 -19.30
C GLU A 52 3.40 -8.48 -19.62
N GLY A 53 4.36 -8.79 -18.75
CA GLY A 53 5.77 -8.40 -18.92
C GLY A 53 6.09 -6.95 -18.53
N VAL A 54 5.10 -6.15 -18.19
CA VAL A 54 5.28 -4.79 -17.68
C VAL A 54 5.38 -4.81 -16.16
N ARG A 55 6.35 -4.09 -15.59
CA ARG A 55 6.50 -3.91 -14.14
C ARG A 55 6.19 -2.48 -13.74
N ARG A 56 5.49 -2.33 -12.63
CA ARG A 56 5.16 -1.04 -12.03
C ARG A 56 5.61 -1.01 -10.58
N GLY A 57 6.18 0.11 -10.15
CA GLY A 57 6.48 0.38 -8.75
C GLY A 57 6.18 1.84 -8.42
N VAL A 58 5.73 2.09 -7.19
CA VAL A 58 5.40 3.42 -6.67
C VAL A 58 5.85 3.52 -5.21
N THR A 59 6.55 4.60 -4.86
CA THR A 59 6.86 4.92 -3.46
C THR A 59 5.63 5.47 -2.76
N ILE A 60 5.30 4.89 -1.62
CA ILE A 60 4.17 5.28 -0.79
C ILE A 60 4.55 5.28 0.70
N THR A 61 3.73 5.95 1.51
CA THR A 61 3.67 5.79 2.97
C THR A 61 2.31 5.27 3.43
N ALA A 62 1.32 5.29 2.53
CA ALA A 62 -0.08 4.96 2.85
C ALA A 62 -0.31 3.44 2.73
N ALA A 63 0.09 2.71 3.76
CA ALA A 63 -0.16 1.29 3.94
C ALA A 63 -0.50 0.97 5.39
N CYS A 64 -1.36 -0.01 5.63
CA CYS A 64 -1.59 -0.53 6.98
C CYS A 64 -2.03 -1.99 6.97
N SER A 65 -1.80 -2.67 8.10
CA SER A 65 -2.40 -3.97 8.41
C SER A 65 -3.91 -3.82 8.64
N VAL A 66 -4.69 -4.78 8.15
CA VAL A 66 -6.15 -4.82 8.27
C VAL A 66 -6.60 -5.97 9.17
N SER A 67 -6.01 -7.16 9.00
CA SER A 67 -6.37 -8.38 9.72
C SER A 67 -5.19 -9.33 9.80
N ASP A 68 -5.13 -10.10 10.88
CA ASP A 68 -4.13 -11.15 11.08
C ASP A 68 -4.64 -12.51 10.57
N ASP A 69 -5.95 -12.74 10.57
CA ASP A 69 -6.56 -13.97 10.12
C ASP A 69 -7.87 -13.71 9.34
N PRO A 70 -7.87 -13.90 8.00
CA PRO A 70 -6.68 -14.09 7.17
C PRO A 70 -5.80 -12.84 7.11
N ALA A 71 -4.49 -13.04 7.04
CA ALA A 71 -3.53 -11.93 6.97
C ALA A 71 -3.84 -11.02 5.78
N THR A 72 -4.15 -9.76 6.07
CA THR A 72 -4.65 -8.80 5.10
C THR A 72 -4.04 -7.42 5.38
N LEU A 73 -3.64 -6.74 4.33
CA LEU A 73 -3.19 -5.36 4.40
C LEU A 73 -3.86 -4.50 3.31
N LEU A 74 -3.76 -3.19 3.44
CA LEU A 74 -4.18 -2.26 2.39
C LEU A 74 -3.05 -1.29 2.02
N VAL A 75 -3.14 -0.77 0.79
CA VAL A 75 -2.32 0.32 0.28
C VAL A 75 -3.19 1.34 -0.45
N CYS A 76 -2.82 2.62 -0.38
CA CYS A 76 -3.51 3.68 -1.12
C CYS A 76 -2.61 4.24 -2.22
N LEU A 77 -3.14 4.35 -3.43
CA LEU A 77 -2.45 4.88 -4.60
C LEU A 77 -3.21 6.06 -5.19
N ASN A 78 -2.48 7.00 -5.78
CA ASN A 78 -3.11 8.08 -6.53
C ASN A 78 -3.79 7.51 -7.79
N GLY A 79 -5.11 7.66 -7.89
CA GLY A 79 -5.93 7.20 -9.03
C GLY A 79 -5.79 8.06 -10.29
N ALA A 80 -5.22 9.26 -10.21
CA ALA A 80 -5.04 10.12 -11.39
C ALA A 80 -3.91 9.66 -12.33
N ASN A 81 -3.07 8.70 -11.91
CA ASN A 81 -2.02 8.18 -12.76
C ASN A 81 -2.47 6.87 -13.43
N PRO A 82 -2.76 6.87 -14.76
CA PRO A 82 -3.27 5.70 -15.47
C PRO A 82 -2.30 4.50 -15.46
N ARG A 83 -1.00 4.73 -15.22
CA ARG A 83 -0.04 3.64 -15.06
C ARG A 83 -0.29 2.81 -13.79
N ASN A 84 -1.17 3.25 -12.89
CA ASN A 84 -1.54 2.50 -11.69
C ASN A 84 -2.68 1.50 -11.96
N ASP A 85 -3.29 1.48 -13.15
CA ASP A 85 -4.31 0.51 -13.54
C ASP A 85 -3.77 -0.93 -13.51
N ILE A 86 -2.46 -1.09 -13.76
CA ILE A 86 -1.77 -2.38 -13.67
C ILE A 86 -1.95 -3.08 -12.33
N PHE A 87 -2.13 -2.35 -11.22
CA PHE A 87 -2.36 -2.96 -9.91
C PHE A 87 -3.71 -3.69 -9.83
N SER A 88 -4.72 -3.22 -10.56
CA SER A 88 -6.00 -3.92 -10.71
C SER A 88 -5.93 -5.03 -11.75
N GLU A 89 -5.28 -4.79 -12.87
CA GLU A 89 -5.16 -5.72 -13.99
C GLU A 89 -4.37 -6.98 -13.62
N SER A 90 -3.30 -6.82 -12.82
CA SER A 90 -2.46 -7.94 -12.36
C SER A 90 -3.16 -8.86 -11.35
N GLY A 91 -4.19 -8.37 -10.64
CA GLY A 91 -4.84 -9.08 -9.54
C GLY A 91 -3.92 -9.37 -8.34
N SER A 92 -2.77 -8.70 -8.27
CA SER A 92 -1.79 -8.89 -7.20
C SER A 92 -0.87 -7.67 -7.04
N PHE A 93 -0.23 -7.57 -5.88
CA PHE A 93 0.80 -6.58 -5.64
C PHE A 93 1.75 -7.04 -4.53
N ALA A 94 2.94 -6.45 -4.48
CA ALA A 94 3.82 -6.62 -3.34
C ALA A 94 4.05 -5.28 -2.63
N LEU A 95 4.17 -5.34 -1.30
CA LEU A 95 4.54 -4.21 -0.46
C LEU A 95 5.95 -4.45 0.10
N ASN A 96 6.92 -3.63 -0.31
CA ASN A 96 8.32 -3.73 0.07
C ASN A 96 8.67 -2.61 1.05
N LEU A 97 9.05 -2.96 2.27
CA LEU A 97 9.41 -2.03 3.35
C LEU A 97 10.87 -1.60 3.20
N LEU A 98 11.14 -0.30 3.14
CA LEU A 98 12.48 0.22 2.91
C LEU A 98 13.26 0.44 4.20
N GLY A 99 14.52 0.05 4.18
CA GLY A 99 15.52 0.47 5.16
C GLY A 99 16.05 1.87 4.86
N ALA A 100 16.68 2.49 5.87
CA ALA A 100 17.18 3.87 5.78
C ALA A 100 18.20 4.08 4.64
N GLU A 101 18.99 3.06 4.32
CA GLU A 101 19.98 3.08 3.24
C GLU A 101 19.36 3.09 1.83
N GLN A 102 18.05 2.88 1.72
CA GLN A 102 17.34 2.79 0.44
C GLN A 102 16.64 4.10 0.03
N LEU A 103 17.12 5.24 0.55
CA LEU A 103 16.59 6.57 0.22
C LEU A 103 16.62 6.84 -1.29
N ASP A 104 17.71 6.51 -1.97
CA ASP A 104 17.82 6.73 -3.41
C ASP A 104 16.81 5.90 -4.19
N LEU A 105 16.55 4.68 -3.74
CA LEU A 105 15.54 3.82 -4.33
C LEU A 105 14.11 4.43 -4.12
N ALA A 106 13.83 4.97 -2.94
CA ALA A 106 12.58 5.70 -2.69
C ALA A 106 12.41 6.89 -3.65
N HIS A 107 13.47 7.64 -3.94
CA HIS A 107 13.46 8.75 -4.90
C HIS A 107 13.20 8.29 -6.34
N VAL A 108 13.80 7.18 -6.77
CA VAL A 108 13.58 6.59 -8.10
C VAL A 108 12.11 6.25 -8.30
N PHE A 109 11.49 5.56 -7.35
CA PHE A 109 10.11 5.10 -7.47
C PHE A 109 9.06 6.17 -7.16
N SER A 110 9.43 7.27 -6.48
CA SER A 110 8.58 8.46 -6.35
C SER A 110 8.57 9.33 -7.60
N GLY A 111 9.55 9.16 -8.49
CA GLY A 111 9.75 9.99 -9.67
C GLY A 111 10.53 11.29 -9.41
N LYS A 112 11.06 11.47 -8.20
CA LYS A 112 11.82 12.69 -7.82
C LYS A 112 13.10 12.83 -8.66
N ASN A 113 13.75 11.71 -9.02
CA ASN A 113 14.98 11.69 -9.79
C ASN A 113 14.75 11.68 -11.31
N HIS A 114 13.52 11.83 -11.77
CA HIS A 114 13.14 11.83 -13.19
C HIS A 114 13.60 10.59 -13.99
N VAL A 115 13.87 9.46 -13.30
CA VAL A 115 14.19 8.19 -13.94
C VAL A 115 12.99 7.69 -14.73
N ASP A 116 13.22 7.29 -15.99
CA ASP A 116 12.15 6.73 -16.81
C ASP A 116 11.48 5.56 -16.10
N PRO A 117 10.14 5.48 -16.10
CA PRO A 117 9.43 4.40 -15.43
C PRO A 117 9.85 2.99 -15.87
N SER A 118 10.28 2.81 -17.13
CA SER A 118 10.76 1.53 -17.65
C SER A 118 12.13 1.13 -17.09
N GLU A 119 12.93 2.10 -16.66
CA GLU A 119 14.29 1.89 -16.14
C GLU A 119 14.34 1.76 -14.61
N ARG A 120 13.24 2.07 -13.90
CA ARG A 120 13.25 2.08 -12.42
C ARG A 120 13.66 0.75 -11.80
N PHE A 121 13.29 -0.35 -12.43
CA PHE A 121 13.63 -1.69 -11.95
C PHE A 121 15.06 -2.13 -12.26
N SER A 122 15.88 -1.30 -12.94
CA SER A 122 17.33 -1.47 -12.99
C SER A 122 18.02 -1.03 -11.69
N HIS A 123 17.31 -0.31 -10.84
CA HIS A 123 17.75 0.08 -9.50
C HIS A 123 17.25 -0.94 -8.47
N GLY A 124 18.15 -1.44 -7.61
CA GLY A 124 17.88 -2.52 -6.66
C GLY A 124 17.89 -3.92 -7.30
N THR A 125 17.74 -4.92 -6.47
CA THR A 125 17.70 -6.34 -6.88
C THR A 125 16.32 -6.89 -6.61
N TRP A 126 15.66 -7.39 -7.65
CA TRP A 126 14.26 -7.79 -7.61
C TRP A 126 14.10 -9.28 -7.88
N GLY A 127 13.34 -9.94 -7.01
CA GLY A 127 12.89 -11.32 -7.16
C GLY A 127 11.36 -11.39 -7.23
N GLU A 128 10.84 -12.60 -7.06
CA GLU A 128 9.40 -12.90 -7.03
C GLU A 128 9.14 -13.95 -5.94
N LEU A 129 7.91 -13.96 -5.42
CA LEU A 129 7.43 -15.02 -4.53
C LEU A 129 6.32 -15.82 -5.21
N LYS A 130 5.05 -15.72 -4.72
CA LYS A 130 3.94 -16.55 -5.20
C LYS A 130 3.12 -15.91 -6.32
N THR A 131 3.01 -14.57 -6.33
CA THR A 131 2.10 -13.88 -7.27
C THR A 131 2.78 -13.40 -8.54
N GLY A 132 4.11 -13.36 -8.57
CA GLY A 132 4.89 -12.75 -9.66
C GLY A 132 5.03 -11.23 -9.52
N ALA A 133 4.48 -10.61 -8.47
CA ALA A 133 4.76 -9.21 -8.17
C ALA A 133 6.23 -9.04 -7.75
N PRO A 134 6.94 -8.00 -8.25
CA PRO A 134 8.36 -7.80 -7.92
C PRO A 134 8.60 -7.61 -6.42
N ILE A 135 9.49 -8.40 -5.85
CA ILE A 135 9.93 -8.34 -4.45
C ILE A 135 11.35 -7.75 -4.41
N LEU A 136 11.55 -6.72 -3.59
CA LEU A 136 12.88 -6.16 -3.35
C LEU A 136 13.65 -7.09 -2.41
N ASN A 137 14.77 -7.66 -2.89
CA ASN A 137 15.53 -8.66 -2.13
C ASN A 137 16.12 -8.10 -0.83
N GLU A 138 16.48 -6.81 -0.81
CA GLU A 138 17.08 -6.13 0.34
C GLU A 138 16.04 -5.37 1.21
N ALA A 139 14.76 -5.57 0.99
CA ALA A 139 13.71 -4.97 1.83
C ALA A 139 13.84 -5.44 3.29
N VAL A 140 13.47 -4.57 4.23
CA VAL A 140 13.37 -4.94 5.67
C VAL A 140 12.36 -6.08 5.86
N ALA A 141 11.26 -5.99 5.14
CA ALA A 141 10.30 -7.07 4.93
C ALA A 141 9.56 -6.82 3.62
N ALA A 142 9.05 -7.88 3.00
CA ALA A 142 8.16 -7.74 1.86
C ALA A 142 6.96 -8.69 1.98
N PHE A 143 5.81 -8.19 1.57
CA PHE A 143 4.54 -8.90 1.60
C PHE A 143 4.05 -9.09 0.18
N ASP A 144 3.88 -10.32 -0.22
CA ASP A 144 3.30 -10.70 -1.52
C ASP A 144 1.81 -10.93 -1.35
N CYS A 145 1.00 -10.17 -2.08
CA CYS A 145 -0.43 -10.06 -1.84
C CYS A 145 -1.25 -10.41 -3.09
N ARG A 146 -2.29 -11.21 -2.89
CA ARG A 146 -3.38 -11.34 -3.86
C ARG A 146 -4.40 -10.24 -3.60
N LEU A 147 -4.77 -9.52 -4.64
CA LEU A 147 -5.81 -8.49 -4.57
C LEU A 147 -7.18 -9.14 -4.27
N ILE A 148 -7.88 -8.63 -3.26
CA ILE A 148 -9.20 -9.15 -2.85
C ILE A 148 -10.32 -8.13 -2.98
N ASP A 149 -9.99 -6.84 -2.95
CA ASP A 149 -10.97 -5.74 -3.12
C ASP A 149 -10.26 -4.47 -3.56
N ILE A 150 -10.97 -3.61 -4.29
CA ILE A 150 -10.51 -2.28 -4.72
C ILE A 150 -11.62 -1.28 -4.45
N LYS A 151 -11.27 -0.17 -3.81
CA LYS A 151 -12.21 0.94 -3.60
C LYS A 151 -11.62 2.25 -4.11
N THR A 152 -12.40 2.96 -4.90
CA THR A 152 -12.05 4.34 -5.26
C THR A 152 -12.62 5.27 -4.20
N VAL A 153 -11.75 6.07 -3.60
CA VAL A 153 -12.11 7.07 -2.59
C VAL A 153 -11.55 8.42 -3.04
N ALA A 154 -12.39 9.29 -3.51
CA ALA A 154 -12.03 10.61 -4.06
C ALA A 154 -10.91 10.49 -5.14
N THR A 155 -9.71 10.94 -4.83
CA THR A 155 -8.56 10.95 -5.76
C THR A 155 -7.68 9.70 -5.68
N HIS A 156 -8.00 8.76 -4.81
CA HIS A 156 -7.17 7.58 -4.55
C HIS A 156 -7.93 6.28 -4.77
N ILE A 157 -7.18 5.25 -5.13
CA ILE A 157 -7.61 3.86 -5.10
C ILE A 157 -7.01 3.20 -3.86
N VAL A 158 -7.83 2.44 -3.15
CA VAL A 158 -7.45 1.63 -1.99
C VAL A 158 -7.48 0.17 -2.43
N LEU A 159 -6.33 -0.47 -2.40
CA LEU A 159 -6.18 -1.88 -2.74
C LEU A 159 -6.15 -2.69 -1.45
N PHE A 160 -7.01 -3.68 -1.31
CA PHE A 160 -6.97 -4.65 -0.22
C PHE A 160 -6.31 -5.94 -0.71
N GLY A 161 -5.26 -6.38 -0.02
CA GLY A 161 -4.49 -7.56 -0.38
C GLY A 161 -4.48 -8.61 0.71
N GLN A 162 -4.88 -9.84 0.37
CA GLN A 162 -4.60 -11.00 1.20
C GLN A 162 -3.13 -11.36 1.06
N VAL A 163 -2.39 -11.37 2.16
CA VAL A 163 -0.98 -11.77 2.18
C VAL A 163 -0.87 -13.27 1.93
N VAL A 164 -0.17 -13.65 0.85
CA VAL A 164 0.01 -15.06 0.46
C VAL A 164 1.45 -15.56 0.65
N ALA A 165 2.41 -14.65 0.78
CA ALA A 165 3.78 -14.94 1.16
C ALA A 165 4.43 -13.71 1.80
N VAL A 166 5.45 -13.95 2.62
CA VAL A 166 6.25 -12.91 3.30
C VAL A 166 7.72 -13.30 3.21
N THR A 167 8.58 -12.32 3.02
CA THR A 167 10.01 -12.45 3.26
C THR A 167 10.44 -11.47 4.33
N LEU A 168 11.31 -11.91 5.21
CA LEU A 168 11.94 -11.06 6.23
C LEU A 168 13.40 -10.85 5.84
N GLY A 169 13.76 -9.58 5.64
CA GLY A 169 15.14 -9.18 5.44
C GLY A 169 15.90 -9.04 6.76
N GLN A 170 17.07 -8.45 6.71
CA GLN A 170 17.81 -8.09 7.92
C GLN A 170 17.10 -6.98 8.67
N GLN A 171 17.12 -7.06 10.01
CA GLN A 171 16.63 -5.96 10.83
C GLN A 171 17.57 -4.75 10.67
N LYS A 172 17.03 -3.65 10.18
CA LYS A 172 17.75 -2.42 9.84
C LYS A 172 16.96 -1.22 10.30
N PRO A 173 17.60 -0.05 10.49
CA PRO A 173 16.88 1.20 10.68
C PRO A 173 15.88 1.44 9.54
N ALA A 174 14.67 1.84 9.89
CA ALA A 174 13.61 2.07 8.93
C ALA A 174 13.74 3.43 8.23
N LEU A 175 13.39 3.49 6.94
CA LEU A 175 13.19 4.75 6.24
C LEU A 175 11.77 5.24 6.52
N VAL A 176 11.64 6.41 7.15
CA VAL A 176 10.32 7.02 7.43
C VAL A 176 10.21 8.39 6.77
N TYR A 177 8.98 8.82 6.50
CA TYR A 177 8.67 10.14 6.00
C TYR A 177 7.88 10.90 7.06
N LEU A 178 8.41 12.04 7.48
CA LEU A 178 7.87 12.90 8.54
C LEU A 178 8.21 14.35 8.26
N ASP A 179 7.27 15.26 8.47
CA ASP A 179 7.44 16.71 8.24
C ASP A 179 7.97 17.04 6.83
N ARG A 180 7.47 16.29 5.83
CA ARG A 180 7.85 16.39 4.40
C ARG A 180 9.32 16.08 4.11
N ASP A 181 9.97 15.35 4.99
CA ASP A 181 11.35 14.95 4.83
C ASP A 181 11.54 13.46 5.18
N TYR A 182 12.58 12.85 4.63
CA TYR A 182 12.97 11.50 4.96
C TYR A 182 13.78 11.46 6.24
N ARG A 183 13.50 10.50 7.09
CA ARG A 183 14.16 10.29 8.38
C ARG A 183 14.54 8.82 8.54
N THR A 184 15.51 8.59 9.39
CA THR A 184 15.93 7.26 9.85
C THR A 184 15.37 7.02 11.25
N LEU A 185 14.75 5.85 11.47
CA LEU A 185 14.21 5.43 12.76
C LEU A 185 14.82 4.11 13.19
#